data_508141a8d7dbd68e72c5e1f17c9d2ed4
#
_entry.id   508141a8d7dbd68e72c5e1f17c9d2ed4
#
_cell.length_a   1.000
_cell.length_b   1.000
_cell.length_c   1.000
_cell.angle_alpha   90.00
_cell.angle_beta   90.00
_cell.angle_gamma   90.00
#
_symmetry.space_group_name_H-M   'P 1'
#
loop_
_entity.id
_entity.type
_entity.pdbx_description
1 polymer ?
#
loop_
_entity_poly.entity_id
_entity_poly.type
_entity_poly.pdbx_seq_one_letter_code
_entity_poly.pdbx_strand_id
1 'polypeptide(L)'
;MINGVINVYKEKGYTSHDVVAKLRGILRQKKIGHTGTLDPEAEGVLPVCLGKATKLCELLTDKTKTYEAVLRLGIVTDTQDMTGKVLEEHPVSVTDEEVERTILSFLGDQEQIPPMYSALKVNAVSYTHLTLPTTPYV
;
A
#
# COMPACT_ATOMS: atom_id res chain seq x y z
N MET A 1 28.09 2.88 -14.09
CA MET A 1 26.96 2.28 -13.34
C MET A 1 26.99 2.81 -11.91
N ILE A 2 25.93 3.46 -11.49
CA ILE A 2 25.76 4.04 -10.15
C ILE A 2 25.34 2.92 -9.19
N ASN A 3 25.95 2.90 -7.99
CA ASN A 3 25.60 1.94 -6.92
C ASN A 3 25.27 2.72 -5.66
N GLY A 4 24.21 2.34 -4.98
CA GLY A 4 23.80 2.98 -3.72
C GLY A 4 22.29 2.89 -3.52
N VAL A 5 21.82 3.57 -2.48
CA VAL A 5 20.39 3.71 -2.16
C VAL A 5 20.06 5.19 -2.24
N ILE A 6 18.94 5.50 -2.86
CA ILE A 6 18.37 6.85 -2.92
C ILE A 6 16.94 6.83 -2.40
N ASN A 7 16.52 7.89 -1.75
CA ASN A 7 15.12 8.11 -1.40
C ASN A 7 14.46 8.92 -2.52
N VAL A 8 13.34 8.40 -3.02
CA VAL A 8 12.55 9.07 -4.04
C VAL A 8 11.18 9.38 -3.44
N TYR A 9 10.71 10.60 -3.56
CA TYR A 9 9.33 10.91 -3.26
C TYR A 9 8.45 10.39 -4.40
N LYS A 10 7.63 9.39 -4.10
CA LYS A 10 6.66 8.85 -5.04
C LYS A 10 5.40 9.71 -5.00
N GLU A 11 5.08 10.34 -6.10
CA GLU A 11 3.84 11.11 -6.24
C GLU A 11 2.63 10.19 -6.44
N LYS A 12 1.46 10.71 -6.12
CA LYS A 12 0.17 10.09 -6.42
C LYS A 12 0.03 9.81 -7.92
N GLY A 13 -0.63 8.73 -8.28
CA GLY A 13 -0.84 8.30 -9.66
C GLY A 13 0.30 7.46 -10.26
N TYR A 14 1.45 7.34 -9.57
CA TYR A 14 2.54 6.44 -9.96
C TYR A 14 2.51 5.15 -9.15
N THR A 15 2.77 4.03 -9.81
CA THR A 15 3.15 2.80 -9.09
C THR A 15 4.62 2.86 -8.68
N SER A 16 5.03 2.06 -7.68
CA SER A 16 6.46 1.92 -7.33
C SER A 16 7.29 1.42 -8.52
N HIS A 17 6.67 0.66 -9.42
CA HIS A 17 7.31 0.15 -10.63
C HIS A 17 7.54 1.25 -11.68
N ASP A 18 6.61 2.19 -11.82
CA ASP A 18 6.75 3.34 -12.73
C ASP A 18 7.92 4.23 -12.30
N VAL A 19 8.09 4.43 -10.99
CA VAL A 19 9.24 5.16 -10.45
C VAL A 19 10.55 4.49 -10.86
N VAL A 20 10.65 3.16 -10.72
CA VAL A 20 11.82 2.39 -11.16
C VAL A 20 12.04 2.50 -12.65
N ALA A 21 10.98 2.41 -13.46
CA ALA A 21 11.06 2.52 -14.92
C ALA A 21 11.58 3.90 -15.33
N LYS A 22 11.06 4.98 -14.72
CA LYS A 22 11.51 6.35 -14.97
C LYS A 22 12.99 6.56 -14.59
N LEU A 23 13.41 6.03 -13.44
CA LEU A 23 14.80 6.09 -13.00
C LEU A 23 15.75 5.31 -13.92
N ARG A 24 15.32 4.17 -14.48
CA ARG A 24 16.11 3.43 -15.47
C ARG A 24 16.41 4.28 -16.71
N GLY A 25 15.43 5.06 -17.18
CA GLY A 25 15.61 6.00 -18.28
C GLY A 25 16.57 7.12 -17.93
N ILE A 26 16.37 7.78 -16.78
CA ILE A 26 17.18 8.93 -16.33
C ILE A 26 18.65 8.51 -16.13
N LEU A 27 18.87 7.41 -15.40
CA LEU A 27 20.21 6.95 -15.03
C LEU A 27 20.87 6.06 -16.09
N ARG A 28 20.16 5.74 -17.14
CA ARG A 28 20.60 4.86 -18.24
C ARG A 28 21.20 3.54 -17.74
N GLN A 29 20.59 2.97 -16.67
CA GLN A 29 20.99 1.68 -16.14
C GLN A 29 19.78 0.80 -15.81
N LYS A 30 19.89 -0.51 -16.09
CA LYS A 30 18.80 -1.47 -15.94
C LYS A 30 18.61 -1.96 -14.49
N LYS A 31 19.72 -2.08 -13.75
CA LYS A 31 19.74 -2.68 -12.43
C LYS A 31 19.29 -1.67 -11.35
N ILE A 32 17.98 -1.57 -11.14
CA ILE A 32 17.31 -0.71 -10.17
C ILE A 32 16.16 -1.50 -9.58
N GLY A 33 15.98 -1.45 -8.26
CA GLY A 33 14.88 -2.06 -7.51
C GLY A 33 14.39 -1.15 -6.40
N HIS A 34 13.17 -1.33 -5.94
CA HIS A 34 12.59 -0.62 -4.80
C HIS A 34 12.46 -1.53 -3.58
N THR A 35 12.34 -0.95 -2.39
CA THR A 35 12.33 -1.67 -1.11
C THR A 35 10.93 -1.82 -0.51
N GLY A 36 9.89 -1.60 -1.26
CA GLY A 36 8.51 -1.73 -0.81
C GLY A 36 7.55 -1.23 -1.87
N THR A 37 6.31 -1.63 -1.76
CA THR A 37 5.26 -1.20 -2.68
C THR A 37 4.40 -0.15 -2.00
N LEU A 38 4.24 0.99 -2.66
CA LEU A 38 3.23 1.99 -2.36
C LEU A 38 2.15 1.90 -3.43
N ASP A 39 0.91 1.92 -2.99
CA ASP A 39 -0.23 1.95 -3.91
C ASP A 39 -0.18 3.20 -4.80
N PRO A 40 -0.82 3.18 -5.99
CA PRO A 40 -0.83 4.32 -6.90
C PRO A 40 -1.34 5.60 -6.23
N GLU A 41 -2.37 5.49 -5.38
CA GLU A 41 -2.97 6.62 -4.68
C GLU A 41 -2.15 7.10 -3.46
N ALA A 42 -1.25 6.27 -2.94
CA ALA A 42 -0.35 6.65 -1.87
C ALA A 42 0.83 7.48 -2.40
N GLU A 43 1.25 8.46 -1.64
CA GLU A 43 2.46 9.24 -1.90
C GLU A 43 3.42 9.14 -0.72
N GLY A 44 4.70 9.37 -0.96
CA GLY A 44 5.69 9.36 0.11
C GLY A 44 7.05 8.83 -0.31
N VAL A 45 7.89 8.58 0.69
CA VAL A 45 9.27 8.15 0.48
C VAL A 45 9.34 6.70 0.05
N LEU A 46 9.92 6.48 -1.13
CA LEU A 46 10.23 5.17 -1.69
C LEU A 46 11.76 5.02 -1.77
N PRO A 47 12.39 4.22 -0.92
CA PRO A 47 13.81 3.93 -1.05
C PRO A 47 14.05 3.03 -2.28
N VAL A 48 15.01 3.42 -3.11
CA VAL A 48 15.36 2.75 -4.36
C VAL A 48 16.82 2.37 -4.35
N CYS A 49 17.09 1.11 -4.66
CA CYS A 49 18.44 0.54 -4.72
C CYS A 49 18.95 0.55 -6.17
N LEU A 50 20.18 1.04 -6.33
CA LEU A 50 20.85 1.18 -7.62
C LEU A 50 22.02 0.19 -7.75
N GLY A 51 22.15 -0.45 -8.88
CA GLY A 51 23.28 -1.31 -9.22
C GLY A 51 23.48 -2.46 -8.23
N LYS A 52 24.66 -2.55 -7.63
CA LYS A 52 24.98 -3.62 -6.67
C LYS A 52 24.11 -3.58 -5.41
N ALA A 53 23.60 -2.39 -5.03
CA ALA A 53 22.76 -2.23 -3.84
C ALA A 53 21.36 -2.88 -4.00
N THR A 54 20.95 -3.32 -5.19
CA THR A 54 19.70 -4.09 -5.36
C THR A 54 19.66 -5.40 -4.55
N LYS A 55 20.83 -5.90 -4.12
CA LYS A 55 20.91 -7.04 -3.20
C LYS A 55 20.42 -6.72 -1.78
N LEU A 56 20.30 -5.44 -1.45
CA LEU A 56 19.83 -4.98 -0.15
C LEU A 56 18.29 -4.76 -0.13
N CYS A 57 17.61 -4.88 -1.27
CA CYS A 57 16.17 -4.62 -1.34
C CYS A 57 15.38 -5.43 -0.32
N GLU A 58 15.61 -6.74 -0.21
CA GLU A 58 14.91 -7.61 0.74
C GLU A 58 15.16 -7.17 2.19
N LEU A 59 16.41 -6.90 2.56
CA LEU A 59 16.78 -6.43 3.90
C LEU A 59 16.15 -5.08 4.28
N LEU A 60 15.88 -4.24 3.29
CA LEU A 60 15.28 -2.92 3.48
C LEU A 60 13.76 -2.96 3.39
N THR A 61 13.19 -4.00 2.77
CA THR A 61 11.73 -4.19 2.68
C THR A 61 11.11 -4.46 4.04
N ASP A 62 11.79 -5.22 4.91
CA ASP A 62 11.30 -5.61 6.23
C ASP A 62 11.49 -4.52 7.31
N LYS A 63 11.81 -3.30 6.92
CA LYS A 63 11.96 -2.19 7.86
C LYS A 63 10.63 -1.55 8.22
N THR A 64 10.57 -0.97 9.41
CA THR A 64 9.41 -0.23 9.91
C THR A 64 9.00 0.86 8.92
N LYS A 65 7.70 0.98 8.71
CA LYS A 65 7.06 1.99 7.86
C LYS A 65 6.04 2.76 8.69
N THR A 66 5.90 4.04 8.39
CA THR A 66 4.86 4.90 8.99
C THR A 66 3.96 5.39 7.86
N TYR A 67 2.66 5.26 8.05
CA TYR A 67 1.65 5.73 7.13
C TYR A 67 0.76 6.74 7.83
N GLU A 68 0.43 7.81 7.14
CA GLU A 68 -0.64 8.73 7.51
C GLU A 68 -1.81 8.47 6.56
N ALA A 69 -2.99 8.20 7.12
CA ALA A 69 -4.19 7.88 6.36
C ALA A 69 -5.33 8.82 6.71
N VAL A 70 -6.13 9.17 5.71
CA VAL A 70 -7.37 9.94 5.90
C VAL A 70 -8.54 8.97 5.82
N LEU A 71 -9.25 8.80 6.94
CA LEU A 71 -10.48 8.02 7.00
C LEU A 71 -11.68 8.92 6.72
N ARG A 72 -12.49 8.56 5.74
CA ARG A 72 -13.77 9.21 5.46
C ARG A 72 -14.92 8.37 5.96
N LEU A 73 -15.69 8.91 6.89
CA LEU A 73 -16.88 8.25 7.45
C LEU A 73 -18.11 8.45 6.56
N GLY A 74 -19.09 7.56 6.69
CA GLY A 74 -20.40 7.67 6.04
C GLY A 74 -20.43 7.19 4.59
N ILE A 75 -19.36 6.61 4.06
CA ILE A 75 -19.29 6.09 2.70
C ILE A 75 -18.84 4.63 2.70
N VAL A 76 -19.55 3.79 1.97
CA VAL A 76 -19.15 2.41 1.67
C VAL A 76 -18.80 2.31 0.20
N THR A 77 -17.63 1.77 -0.12
CA THR A 77 -17.19 1.53 -1.50
C THR A 77 -16.90 0.04 -1.72
N ASP A 78 -16.92 -0.38 -2.97
CA ASP A 78 -16.63 -1.77 -3.36
C ASP A 78 -15.15 -2.17 -3.16
N THR A 79 -14.24 -1.20 -3.15
CA THR A 79 -12.81 -1.41 -2.90
C THR A 79 -12.39 -1.16 -1.45
N GLN A 80 -13.28 -0.63 -0.60
CA GLN A 80 -13.01 -0.16 0.75
C GLN A 80 -11.99 1.01 0.82
N ASP A 81 -11.77 1.69 -0.30
CA ASP A 81 -11.03 2.94 -0.40
C ASP A 81 -11.78 3.96 -1.27
N MET A 82 -11.23 5.17 -1.41
CA MET A 82 -11.89 6.26 -2.15
C MET A 82 -11.75 6.15 -3.69
N THR A 83 -11.11 5.10 -4.20
CA THR A 83 -11.00 4.84 -5.66
C THR A 83 -12.15 4.01 -6.19
N GLY A 84 -12.86 3.31 -5.30
CA GLY A 84 -13.97 2.45 -5.63
C GLY A 84 -15.28 3.19 -5.93
N LYS A 85 -16.24 2.42 -6.45
CA LYS A 85 -17.60 2.90 -6.63
C LYS A 85 -18.30 3.00 -5.29
N VAL A 86 -18.95 4.14 -5.03
CA VAL A 86 -19.79 4.31 -3.85
C VAL A 86 -21.01 3.37 -3.95
N LEU A 87 -21.16 2.52 -2.96
CA LEU A 87 -22.28 1.58 -2.82
C LEU A 87 -23.37 2.16 -1.92
N GLU A 88 -22.97 2.78 -0.80
CA GLU A 88 -23.87 3.34 0.19
C GLU A 88 -23.33 4.65 0.74
N GLU A 89 -24.24 5.55 1.10
CA GLU A 89 -23.95 6.77 1.83
C GLU A 89 -24.83 6.85 3.07
N HIS A 90 -24.24 7.17 4.20
CA HIS A 90 -24.93 7.29 5.49
C HIS A 90 -24.63 8.64 6.13
N PRO A 91 -25.61 9.29 6.78
CA PRO A 91 -25.35 10.49 7.56
C PRO A 91 -24.43 10.14 8.74
N VAL A 92 -23.45 10.99 8.98
CA VAL A 92 -22.49 10.82 10.08
C VAL A 92 -22.88 11.80 11.21
N SER A 93 -23.09 11.23 12.41
CA SER A 93 -23.36 11.99 13.63
C SER A 93 -22.59 11.35 14.77
N VAL A 94 -21.29 11.63 14.85
CA VAL A 94 -20.37 11.11 15.86
C VAL A 94 -19.55 12.24 16.45
N THR A 95 -19.12 12.08 17.71
CA THR A 95 -18.19 13.03 18.34
C THR A 95 -16.74 12.61 18.09
N ASP A 96 -15.82 13.55 18.30
CA ASP A 96 -14.39 13.27 18.17
C ASP A 96 -13.94 12.18 19.17
N GLU A 97 -14.51 12.18 20.38
CA GLU A 97 -14.20 11.19 21.41
C GLU A 97 -14.68 9.77 21.02
N GLU A 98 -15.81 9.68 20.32
CA GLU A 98 -16.32 8.40 19.80
C GLU A 98 -15.41 7.86 18.69
N VAL A 99 -14.96 8.74 17.81
CA VAL A 99 -14.01 8.39 16.73
C VAL A 99 -12.70 7.92 17.35
N GLU A 100 -12.10 8.68 18.26
CA GLU A 100 -10.84 8.32 18.90
C GLU A 100 -10.94 6.96 19.64
N ARG A 101 -11.98 6.78 20.44
CA ARG A 101 -12.21 5.52 21.14
C ARG A 101 -12.34 4.33 20.19
N THR A 102 -13.02 4.55 19.06
CA THR A 102 -13.20 3.50 18.06
C THR A 102 -11.87 3.16 17.39
N ILE A 103 -11.08 4.15 17.00
CA ILE A 103 -9.75 3.92 16.41
C ILE A 103 -8.85 3.17 17.39
N LEU A 104 -8.84 3.56 18.66
CA LEU A 104 -8.05 2.89 19.70
C LEU A 104 -8.48 1.44 19.94
N SER A 105 -9.74 1.08 19.66
CA SER A 105 -10.20 -0.31 19.78
C SER A 105 -9.61 -1.25 18.74
N PHE A 106 -8.99 -0.72 17.66
CA PHE A 106 -8.28 -1.50 16.66
C PHE A 106 -6.81 -1.73 16.98
N LEU A 107 -6.34 -1.34 18.18
CA LEU A 107 -4.99 -1.67 18.63
C LEU A 107 -4.91 -3.15 19.03
N GLY A 108 -3.80 -3.79 18.66
CA GLY A 108 -3.55 -5.21 18.92
C GLY A 108 -3.92 -6.10 17.75
N ASP A 109 -4.03 -7.40 18.00
CA ASP A 109 -4.35 -8.39 16.98
C ASP A 109 -5.83 -8.26 16.56
N GLN A 110 -6.07 -8.18 15.27
CA GLN A 110 -7.40 -8.04 14.70
C GLN A 110 -7.59 -9.07 13.57
N GLU A 111 -8.81 -9.58 13.45
CA GLU A 111 -9.21 -10.39 12.29
C GLU A 111 -9.83 -9.48 11.23
N GLN A 112 -9.36 -9.59 9.99
CA GLN A 112 -9.90 -8.84 8.86
C GLN A 112 -10.37 -9.77 7.75
N ILE A 113 -11.58 -9.55 7.26
CA ILE A 113 -12.03 -10.12 6.00
C ILE A 113 -11.56 -9.15 4.89
N PRO A 114 -10.58 -9.53 4.05
CA PRO A 114 -10.08 -8.63 3.04
C PRO A 114 -11.14 -8.32 1.99
N PRO A 115 -11.10 -7.13 1.37
CA PRO A 115 -12.01 -6.77 0.29
C PRO A 115 -11.83 -7.70 -0.92
N MET A 116 -12.89 -7.85 -1.74
CA MET A 116 -12.89 -8.70 -2.94
C MET A 116 -11.78 -8.34 -3.94
N TYR A 117 -11.35 -7.09 -3.95
CA TYR A 117 -10.28 -6.56 -4.80
C TYR A 117 -8.90 -6.56 -4.12
N SER A 118 -8.70 -7.37 -3.08
CA SER A 118 -7.41 -7.46 -2.42
C SER A 118 -6.40 -8.20 -3.30
N ALA A 119 -5.15 -7.70 -3.33
CA ALA A 119 -4.04 -8.33 -4.05
C ALA A 119 -3.39 -9.50 -3.27
N LEU A 120 -4.14 -10.16 -2.38
CA LEU A 120 -3.63 -11.27 -1.58
C LEU A 120 -3.28 -12.46 -2.47
N LYS A 121 -2.13 -13.06 -2.21
CA LYS A 121 -1.68 -14.30 -2.85
C LYS A 121 -1.80 -15.43 -1.83
N VAL A 122 -2.63 -16.43 -2.14
CA VAL A 122 -2.69 -17.67 -1.39
C VAL A 122 -2.12 -18.78 -2.27
N ASN A 123 -1.10 -19.52 -1.78
CA ASN A 123 -0.39 -20.55 -2.53
C ASN A 123 0.13 -20.10 -3.91
N ALA A 124 0.70 -18.89 -3.98
CA ALA A 124 1.21 -18.24 -5.19
C ALA A 124 0.15 -17.90 -6.27
N VAL A 125 -1.13 -18.08 -5.98
CA VAL A 125 -2.23 -17.65 -6.85
C VAL A 125 -2.71 -16.27 -6.42
N SER A 126 -2.75 -15.32 -7.35
CA SER A 126 -3.33 -14.00 -7.13
C SER A 126 -4.86 -14.09 -7.24
N TYR A 127 -5.55 -13.81 -6.14
CA TYR A 127 -7.01 -13.76 -6.13
C TYR A 127 -7.46 -12.33 -6.42
N THR A 128 -7.91 -12.07 -7.63
CA THR A 128 -8.57 -10.82 -8.00
C THR A 128 -10.09 -10.88 -7.79
N HIS A 129 -10.64 -12.09 -7.60
CA HIS A 129 -12.05 -12.36 -7.29
C HIS A 129 -12.12 -13.54 -6.32
N LEU A 130 -12.50 -13.27 -5.08
CA LEU A 130 -12.82 -14.31 -4.12
C LEU A 130 -14.31 -14.63 -4.22
N THR A 131 -14.63 -15.79 -4.79
CA THR A 131 -16.02 -16.28 -4.88
C THR A 131 -16.45 -17.11 -3.68
N LEU A 132 -15.58 -17.36 -2.71
CA LEU A 132 -15.85 -18.13 -1.49
C LEU A 132 -15.29 -17.41 -0.28
N PRO A 133 -15.94 -17.52 0.90
CA PRO A 133 -15.42 -17.00 2.15
C PRO A 133 -14.20 -17.87 2.56
N THR A 134 -13.04 -17.47 2.11
CA THR A 134 -11.79 -17.94 2.71
C THR A 134 -11.40 -16.89 3.73
N THR A 135 -11.32 -17.27 4.99
CA THR A 135 -10.71 -16.47 6.04
C THR A 135 -9.21 -16.50 5.84
N PRO A 136 -8.56 -15.45 5.33
CA PRO A 136 -7.13 -15.34 5.45
C PRO A 136 -6.83 -14.90 6.87
N TYR A 137 -5.99 -15.64 7.53
CA TYR A 137 -5.35 -15.20 8.77
C TYR A 137 -4.25 -14.22 8.40
N VAL A 138 -4.18 -13.11 9.07
CA VAL A 138 -3.06 -12.19 9.04
C VAL A 138 -2.19 -12.48 10.24
#